data_113bfde59d2e0aa331d7d9e000160d4f
#
_entry.id   113bfde59d2e0aa331d7d9e000160d4f
#
_cell.length_a   1.000
_cell.length_b   1.000
_cell.length_c   1.000
_cell.angle_alpha   90.00
_cell.angle_beta   90.00
_cell.angle_gamma   90.00
#
_symmetry.space_group_name_H-M   'P 1'
#
loop_
_entity.id
_entity.type
_entity.pdbx_description
1 polymer ?
#
loop_
_entity_poly.entity_id
_entity_poly.type
_entity_poly.pdbx_seq_one_letter_code
_entity_poly.pdbx_strand_id
1 'polypeptide(L)'
;MNQIFLGQRAYGFAAAAEIYFGKPIKELTIAEAAMLAGLPQAPSAYNPIANPQRATRRQQYIIQRMYENGFITEEQAEAAHRQPLRYRPQSDSGTHAEYVAETVRQLVHSQYGDETTTRGLDVHVTVDSSDQLVAYRALRRGLLNYERRQVYRGPEDYVDLPADPADLDARIAEALADHPDNDELKAAVVLEASPRKVVAALQSGESITVTGDGLKPVTSGLSEKAGPKTQIRRGAIVRAVKGPKGDWILTQQPEVEGAFVSIDPRTGAIRALVGGFDFGKNKFNHVTQAWRQPGSSFKPFIYSSALEKGFTAQTTVNDAPLFFDAGATGSQPWEPKNYDGKFEGPMLLKQALAKSKNMVSIRVLQAVGTQYAQEWATRFGFDADKHPPYLTMALGAGSVTPLQMASAYSVFANGGHRVNPMLITRITDNQGRLLRDVQPPEVDESMRVIDARNAFVMTQLLGEVTRAGTAAAVHQTFRRADLYGKTGTTNDSMDAWFAGYQPHLAAVVWIADYTPRKLIDPDPGSGLRLPAGRE
;
A
#
# COMPACT_ATOMS: atom_id res chain seq x y z
N MET A 1 -1.65 38.08 4.22
CA MET A 1 -0.31 37.46 4.09
C MET A 1 -0.10 36.22 4.99
N ASN A 2 -0.74 36.14 6.15
CA ASN A 2 -0.51 35.02 7.09
C ASN A 2 -1.32 33.74 6.81
N GLN A 3 -2.21 33.74 5.81
CA GLN A 3 -3.08 32.61 5.48
C GLN A 3 -2.91 32.10 4.04
N ILE A 4 -2.04 32.78 3.23
CA ILE A 4 -1.82 32.37 1.83
C ILE A 4 -1.04 31.07 1.80
N PHE A 5 -1.49 30.12 0.98
CA PHE A 5 -0.77 28.88 0.74
C PHE A 5 0.45 29.15 -0.15
N LEU A 6 1.63 28.67 0.28
CA LEU A 6 2.92 28.89 -0.38
C LEU A 6 3.65 27.59 -0.74
N GLY A 7 2.91 26.51 -0.90
CA GLY A 7 3.50 25.19 -1.17
C GLY A 7 3.97 24.51 0.13
N GLN A 8 4.34 23.22 0.06
CA GLN A 8 4.93 22.45 1.17
C GLN A 8 4.16 22.58 2.51
N ARG A 9 2.82 22.67 2.45
CA ARG A 9 1.94 22.89 3.62
C ARG A 9 2.25 24.19 4.37
N ALA A 10 2.97 25.13 3.76
CA ALA A 10 3.22 26.44 4.33
C ALA A 10 2.04 27.38 4.12
N TYR A 11 1.47 27.89 5.19
CA TYR A 11 0.45 28.94 5.19
C TYR A 11 1.04 30.22 5.78
N GLY A 12 1.22 31.24 4.94
CA GLY A 12 1.85 32.50 5.28
C GLY A 12 3.38 32.51 5.15
N PHE A 13 3.93 33.72 4.96
CA PHE A 13 5.35 33.90 4.69
C PHE A 13 6.26 33.49 5.86
N ALA A 14 5.83 33.66 7.09
CA ALA A 14 6.61 33.25 8.25
C ALA A 14 6.77 31.72 8.32
N ALA A 15 5.69 30.98 8.06
CA ALA A 15 5.73 29.54 7.98
C ALA A 15 6.56 29.07 6.77
N ALA A 16 6.46 29.75 5.62
CA ALA A 16 7.25 29.44 4.44
C ALA A 16 8.74 29.66 4.69
N ALA A 17 9.14 30.75 5.36
CA ALA A 17 10.54 31.02 5.69
C ALA A 17 11.14 29.89 6.54
N GLU A 18 10.40 29.44 7.54
CA GLU A 18 10.83 28.32 8.41
C GLU A 18 10.89 26.99 7.65
N ILE A 19 9.88 26.70 6.82
CA ILE A 19 9.79 25.44 6.08
C ILE A 19 10.84 25.35 4.98
N TYR A 20 11.03 26.40 4.17
CA TYR A 20 11.97 26.36 3.05
C TYR A 20 13.43 26.59 3.46
N PHE A 21 13.68 27.46 4.45
CA PHE A 21 15.02 27.91 4.82
C PHE A 21 15.43 27.62 6.27
N GLY A 22 14.48 27.25 7.15
CA GLY A 22 14.73 27.03 8.57
C GLY A 22 15.12 28.32 9.32
N LYS A 23 14.57 29.45 8.89
CA LYS A 23 14.91 30.78 9.42
C LYS A 23 13.65 31.60 9.69
N PRO A 24 13.67 32.46 10.73
CA PRO A 24 12.67 33.50 10.88
C PRO A 24 12.66 34.45 9.66
N ILE A 25 11.48 34.96 9.30
CA ILE A 25 11.32 35.84 8.13
C ILE A 25 12.26 37.05 8.12
N LYS A 26 12.66 37.53 9.31
CA LYS A 26 13.56 38.68 9.50
C LYS A 26 15.03 38.37 9.13
N GLU A 27 15.39 37.09 9.07
CA GLU A 27 16.75 36.63 8.79
C GLU A 27 16.94 36.19 7.33
N LEU A 28 15.89 36.31 6.52
CA LEU A 28 15.96 35.97 5.11
C LEU A 28 16.87 36.95 4.37
N THR A 29 17.73 36.40 3.52
CA THR A 29 18.47 37.20 2.54
C THR A 29 17.54 37.73 1.43
N ILE A 30 17.99 38.69 0.64
CA ILE A 30 17.23 39.23 -0.49
C ILE A 30 16.90 38.10 -1.49
N ALA A 31 17.84 37.21 -1.76
CA ALA A 31 17.63 36.07 -2.65
C ALA A 31 16.58 35.07 -2.13
N GLU A 32 16.58 34.80 -0.82
CA GLU A 32 15.60 33.94 -0.14
C GLU A 32 14.20 34.61 -0.11
N ALA A 33 14.14 35.89 0.20
CA ALA A 33 12.91 36.67 0.21
C ALA A 33 12.27 36.74 -1.20
N ALA A 34 13.11 36.98 -2.24
CA ALA A 34 12.64 36.95 -3.62
C ALA A 34 12.10 35.60 -4.06
N MET A 35 12.68 34.49 -3.59
CA MET A 35 12.16 33.15 -3.84
C MET A 35 10.76 32.99 -3.25
N LEU A 36 10.56 33.35 -1.98
CA LEU A 36 9.24 33.27 -1.36
C LEU A 36 8.22 34.21 -2.00
N ALA A 37 8.63 35.41 -2.42
CA ALA A 37 7.76 36.37 -3.10
C ALA A 37 7.29 35.88 -4.47
N GLY A 38 7.99 34.93 -5.06
CA GLY A 38 7.58 34.28 -6.31
C GLY A 38 6.45 33.26 -6.17
N LEU A 39 6.27 32.68 -4.98
CA LEU A 39 5.33 31.57 -4.72
C LEU A 39 3.84 31.93 -4.84
N PRO A 40 3.34 33.11 -4.42
CA PRO A 40 1.92 33.42 -4.44
C PRO A 40 1.24 33.27 -5.78
N GLN A 41 1.96 33.48 -6.87
CA GLN A 41 1.42 33.40 -8.23
C GLN A 41 0.99 31.96 -8.58
N ALA A 42 1.82 30.97 -8.25
CA ALA A 42 1.54 29.56 -8.47
C ALA A 42 2.41 28.71 -7.52
N PRO A 43 1.96 28.50 -6.26
CA PRO A 43 2.79 27.91 -5.21
C PRO A 43 3.34 26.53 -5.53
N SER A 44 2.59 25.70 -6.26
CA SER A 44 3.04 24.37 -6.67
C SER A 44 4.03 24.44 -7.84
N ALA A 45 3.78 25.31 -8.82
CA ALA A 45 4.61 25.45 -10.02
C ALA A 45 5.97 26.11 -9.75
N TYR A 46 6.02 27.07 -8.85
CA TYR A 46 7.24 27.78 -8.44
C TYR A 46 7.87 27.24 -7.15
N ASN A 47 7.42 26.07 -6.70
CA ASN A 47 8.02 25.38 -5.56
C ASN A 47 9.50 25.04 -5.86
N PRO A 48 10.46 25.59 -5.11
CA PRO A 48 11.88 25.39 -5.42
C PRO A 48 12.38 23.97 -5.17
N ILE A 49 11.67 23.20 -4.37
CA ILE A 49 11.99 21.81 -4.07
C ILE A 49 11.47 20.89 -5.19
N ALA A 50 10.25 21.13 -5.64
CA ALA A 50 9.62 20.33 -6.71
C ALA A 50 10.09 20.75 -8.12
N ASN A 51 10.28 22.07 -8.35
CA ASN A 51 10.56 22.66 -9.65
C ASN A 51 11.71 23.68 -9.60
N PRO A 52 12.96 23.27 -9.26
CA PRO A 52 14.06 24.19 -8.99
C PRO A 52 14.35 25.15 -10.14
N GLN A 53 14.31 24.70 -11.38
CA GLN A 53 14.59 25.54 -12.54
C GLN A 53 13.55 26.65 -12.74
N ARG A 54 12.25 26.33 -12.60
CA ARG A 54 11.17 27.32 -12.68
C ARG A 54 11.23 28.30 -11.52
N ALA A 55 11.43 27.79 -10.32
CA ALA A 55 11.56 28.61 -9.13
C ALA A 55 12.72 29.60 -9.25
N THR A 56 13.89 29.16 -9.74
CA THR A 56 15.05 30.03 -9.97
C THR A 56 14.76 31.09 -11.02
N ARG A 57 14.16 30.75 -12.16
CA ARG A 57 13.78 31.76 -13.16
C ARG A 57 12.80 32.80 -12.59
N ARG A 58 11.84 32.36 -11.80
CA ARG A 58 10.88 33.26 -11.14
C ARG A 58 11.56 34.15 -10.10
N GLN A 59 12.43 33.61 -9.28
CA GLN A 59 13.24 34.35 -8.30
C GLN A 59 14.07 35.45 -9.00
N GLN A 60 14.75 35.10 -10.06
CA GLN A 60 15.56 36.06 -10.84
C GLN A 60 14.72 37.22 -11.38
N TYR A 61 13.53 36.90 -11.90
CA TYR A 61 12.58 37.93 -12.31
C TYR A 61 12.17 38.82 -11.13
N ILE A 62 11.90 38.26 -9.96
CA ILE A 62 11.52 39.05 -8.78
C ILE A 62 12.67 39.96 -8.31
N ILE A 63 13.91 39.47 -8.28
CA ILE A 63 15.08 40.27 -7.91
C ILE A 63 15.21 41.47 -8.88
N GLN A 64 15.07 41.24 -10.17
CA GLN A 64 15.09 42.30 -11.17
C GLN A 64 13.98 43.32 -10.94
N ARG A 65 12.75 42.88 -10.63
CA ARG A 65 11.63 43.79 -10.31
C ARG A 65 11.83 44.54 -9.01
N MET A 66 12.51 43.96 -8.02
CA MET A 66 12.85 44.65 -6.76
C MET A 66 13.84 45.80 -7.03
N TYR A 67 14.81 45.59 -7.91
CA TYR A 67 15.75 46.64 -8.35
C TYR A 67 15.03 47.75 -9.13
N GLU A 68 14.27 47.40 -10.16
CA GLU A 68 13.55 48.36 -11.01
C GLU A 68 12.56 49.24 -10.24
N ASN A 69 11.97 48.71 -9.15
CA ASN A 69 11.07 49.46 -8.27
C ASN A 69 11.80 50.18 -7.10
N GLY A 70 13.12 50.15 -7.07
CA GLY A 70 13.91 50.87 -6.09
C GLY A 70 13.90 50.28 -4.67
N PHE A 71 13.49 49.00 -4.50
CA PHE A 71 13.52 48.33 -3.22
C PHE A 71 14.92 47.86 -2.81
N ILE A 72 15.79 47.62 -3.80
CA ILE A 72 17.19 47.21 -3.62
C ILE A 72 18.11 47.98 -4.59
N THR A 73 19.40 48.09 -4.24
CA THR A 73 20.39 48.68 -5.12
C THR A 73 20.84 47.68 -6.18
N GLU A 74 21.50 48.18 -7.23
CA GLU A 74 22.09 47.35 -8.30
C GLU A 74 23.09 46.34 -7.73
N GLU A 75 23.96 46.77 -6.83
CA GLU A 75 24.93 45.91 -6.14
C GLU A 75 24.25 44.78 -5.36
N GLN A 76 23.14 45.10 -4.65
CA GLN A 76 22.34 44.13 -3.93
C GLN A 76 21.63 43.13 -4.87
N ALA A 77 21.14 43.60 -6.01
CA ALA A 77 20.52 42.74 -7.01
C ALA A 77 21.53 41.77 -7.61
N GLU A 78 22.72 42.23 -7.98
CA GLU A 78 23.80 41.38 -8.48
C GLU A 78 24.26 40.34 -7.45
N ALA A 79 24.39 40.73 -6.19
CA ALA A 79 24.73 39.81 -5.09
C ALA A 79 23.66 38.74 -4.92
N ALA A 80 22.37 39.13 -4.93
CA ALA A 80 21.25 38.22 -4.83
C ALA A 80 21.13 37.23 -6.01
N HIS A 81 21.41 37.69 -7.23
CA HIS A 81 21.44 36.82 -8.43
C HIS A 81 22.53 35.74 -8.35
N ARG A 82 23.66 36.06 -7.73
CA ARG A 82 24.79 35.12 -7.56
C ARG A 82 24.68 34.21 -6.35
N GLN A 83 23.79 34.51 -5.41
CA GLN A 83 23.65 33.75 -4.16
C GLN A 83 23.01 32.37 -4.41
N PRO A 84 23.71 31.25 -4.11
CA PRO A 84 23.11 29.94 -4.15
C PRO A 84 22.14 29.77 -2.99
N LEU A 85 20.90 29.38 -3.26
CA LEU A 85 19.92 29.08 -2.21
C LEU A 85 20.15 27.67 -1.67
N ARG A 86 20.13 27.57 -0.34
CA ARG A 86 20.15 26.31 0.38
C ARG A 86 18.80 26.13 1.04
N TYR A 87 18.03 25.18 0.55
CA TYR A 87 16.76 24.81 1.15
C TYR A 87 17.02 23.90 2.33
N ARG A 88 16.22 24.09 3.39
CA ARG A 88 16.20 23.15 4.50
C ARG A 88 15.85 21.78 3.91
N PRO A 89 16.65 20.73 4.19
CA PRO A 89 16.24 19.40 3.84
C PRO A 89 14.86 19.20 4.46
N GLN A 90 13.85 19.01 3.67
CA GLN A 90 12.59 18.61 4.23
C GLN A 90 12.87 17.30 4.93
N SER A 91 12.49 17.24 6.17
CA SER A 91 12.14 15.99 6.81
C SER A 91 10.77 15.55 6.24
N ASP A 92 10.67 15.45 4.92
CA ASP A 92 9.95 14.36 4.35
C ASP A 92 10.80 13.18 4.79
N SER A 93 10.37 12.56 5.87
CA SER A 93 11.14 11.47 6.49
C SER A 93 11.31 10.31 5.49
N GLY A 94 10.73 10.44 4.30
CA GLY A 94 10.70 9.39 3.28
C GLY A 94 10.13 8.08 3.81
N THR A 95 9.56 8.12 5.03
CA THR A 95 9.07 6.94 5.74
C THR A 95 7.67 6.56 5.31
N HIS A 96 6.92 7.47 4.68
CA HIS A 96 5.53 7.24 4.24
C HIS A 96 4.68 6.56 5.33
N ALA A 97 4.68 7.17 6.52
CA ALA A 97 4.05 6.63 7.73
C ALA A 97 2.75 7.35 8.12
N GLU A 98 2.04 7.95 7.18
CA GLU A 98 0.83 8.73 7.42
C GLU A 98 -0.27 7.89 8.08
N TYR A 99 -0.47 6.66 7.62
CA TYR A 99 -1.42 5.72 8.25
C TYR A 99 -0.99 5.32 9.66
N VAL A 100 0.31 5.18 9.91
CA VAL A 100 0.85 4.94 11.25
C VAL A 100 0.57 6.13 12.15
N ALA A 101 0.91 7.33 11.70
CA ALA A 101 0.71 8.57 12.45
C ALA A 101 -0.76 8.79 12.81
N GLU A 102 -1.68 8.59 11.87
CA GLU A 102 -3.12 8.71 12.13
C GLU A 102 -3.63 7.63 13.09
N THR A 103 -3.17 6.39 12.96
CA THR A 103 -3.51 5.31 13.89
C THR A 103 -3.04 5.63 15.31
N VAL A 104 -1.80 6.12 15.44
CA VAL A 104 -1.24 6.57 16.73
C VAL A 104 -2.05 7.73 17.29
N ARG A 105 -2.37 8.74 16.48
CA ARG A 105 -3.19 9.87 16.90
C ARG A 105 -4.53 9.42 17.48
N GLN A 106 -5.21 8.48 16.81
CA GLN A 106 -6.50 7.93 17.28
C GLN A 106 -6.35 7.17 18.60
N LEU A 107 -5.31 6.33 18.74
CA LEU A 107 -5.04 5.57 19.95
C LEU A 107 -4.72 6.49 21.14
N VAL A 108 -3.89 7.52 20.91
CA VAL A 108 -3.54 8.50 21.94
C VAL A 108 -4.74 9.36 22.29
N HIS A 109 -5.53 9.80 21.30
CA HIS A 109 -6.75 10.57 21.56
C HIS A 109 -7.78 9.76 22.36
N SER A 110 -7.93 8.47 22.10
CA SER A 110 -8.84 7.61 22.88
C SER A 110 -8.44 7.51 24.36
N GLN A 111 -7.15 7.71 24.67
CA GLN A 111 -6.61 7.62 26.02
C GLN A 111 -6.52 9.00 26.74
N TYR A 112 -6.18 10.06 26.02
CA TYR A 112 -5.89 11.39 26.59
C TYR A 112 -6.89 12.48 26.16
N GLY A 113 -7.85 12.17 25.27
CA GLY A 113 -8.84 13.14 24.80
C GLY A 113 -8.21 14.38 24.17
N ASP A 114 -8.75 15.54 24.49
CA ASP A 114 -8.30 16.83 23.94
C ASP A 114 -6.86 17.23 24.36
N GLU A 115 -6.32 16.63 25.43
CA GLU A 115 -4.93 16.84 25.82
C GLU A 115 -3.92 16.35 24.76
N THR A 116 -4.34 15.44 23.87
CA THR A 116 -3.51 14.93 22.77
C THR A 116 -2.90 16.04 21.93
N THR A 117 -3.66 17.11 21.68
CA THR A 117 -3.24 18.23 20.82
C THR A 117 -2.61 19.39 21.57
N THR A 118 -2.82 19.49 22.88
CA THR A 118 -2.40 20.65 23.70
C THR A 118 -1.19 20.35 24.59
N ARG A 119 -0.97 19.08 24.93
CA ARG A 119 0.06 18.67 25.90
C ARG A 119 1.45 18.49 25.30
N GLY A 120 1.58 18.48 23.97
CA GLY A 120 2.87 18.26 23.30
C GLY A 120 3.43 16.86 23.60
N LEU A 121 2.71 15.82 23.18
CA LEU A 121 3.10 14.44 23.43
C LEU A 121 4.10 13.94 22.40
N ASP A 122 5.20 13.34 22.85
CA ASP A 122 6.13 12.57 22.03
C ASP A 122 5.78 11.09 22.14
N VAL A 123 5.48 10.46 21.00
CA VAL A 123 5.03 9.06 20.93
C VAL A 123 6.03 8.23 20.14
N HIS A 124 6.65 7.27 20.80
CA HIS A 124 7.56 6.31 20.18
C HIS A 124 6.77 5.06 19.75
N VAL A 125 7.04 4.62 18.53
CA VAL A 125 6.36 3.47 17.91
C VAL A 125 7.33 2.35 17.59
N THR A 126 6.79 1.16 17.32
CA THR A 126 7.56 -0.04 16.95
C THR A 126 7.95 -0.07 15.48
N VAL A 127 7.35 0.79 14.65
CA VAL A 127 7.58 0.81 13.21
C VAL A 127 9.03 1.17 12.92
N ASP A 128 9.67 0.33 12.11
CA ASP A 128 11.00 0.59 11.58
C ASP A 128 10.92 1.36 10.27
N SER A 129 11.69 2.44 10.13
CA SER A 129 11.60 3.33 8.97
C SER A 129 12.02 2.65 7.65
N SER A 130 12.98 1.74 7.71
CA SER A 130 13.45 0.99 6.53
C SER A 130 12.42 -0.05 6.10
N ASP A 131 11.86 -0.81 7.04
CA ASP A 131 10.79 -1.78 6.78
C ASP A 131 9.53 -1.07 6.22
N GLN A 132 9.17 0.09 6.81
CA GLN A 132 8.04 0.89 6.37
C GLN A 132 8.20 1.37 4.92
N LEU A 133 9.38 1.89 4.58
CA LEU A 133 9.65 2.39 3.24
C LEU A 133 9.63 1.26 2.20
N VAL A 134 10.22 0.11 2.53
CA VAL A 134 10.20 -1.08 1.67
C VAL A 134 8.76 -1.58 1.47
N ALA A 135 7.98 -1.66 2.54
CA ALA A 135 6.58 -2.07 2.49
C ALA A 135 5.73 -1.12 1.62
N TYR A 136 5.88 0.18 1.84
CA TYR A 136 5.20 1.22 1.06
C TYR A 136 5.48 1.10 -0.44
N ARG A 137 6.77 1.04 -0.82
CA ARG A 137 7.18 0.90 -2.21
C ARG A 137 6.72 -0.42 -2.83
N ALA A 138 6.76 -1.50 -2.05
CA ALA A 138 6.35 -2.82 -2.52
C ALA A 138 4.85 -2.88 -2.80
N LEU A 139 4.01 -2.35 -1.90
CA LEU A 139 2.57 -2.29 -2.09
C LEU A 139 2.20 -1.46 -3.32
N ARG A 140 2.71 -0.24 -3.41
CA ARG A 140 2.45 0.66 -4.54
C ARG A 140 2.86 0.06 -5.88
N ARG A 141 4.06 -0.52 -5.95
CA ARG A 141 4.53 -1.22 -7.15
C ARG A 141 3.59 -2.37 -7.54
N GLY A 142 3.08 -3.12 -6.55
CA GLY A 142 2.09 -4.18 -6.77
C GLY A 142 0.81 -3.66 -7.37
N LEU A 143 0.23 -2.61 -6.78
CA LEU A 143 -1.00 -1.97 -7.25
C LEU A 143 -0.83 -1.37 -8.65
N LEU A 144 0.26 -0.65 -8.91
CA LEU A 144 0.57 -0.10 -10.24
C LEU A 144 0.79 -1.20 -11.30
N ASN A 145 1.44 -2.30 -10.94
CA ASN A 145 1.61 -3.44 -11.84
C ASN A 145 0.29 -4.12 -12.15
N TYR A 146 -0.61 -4.21 -11.18
CA TYR A 146 -1.97 -4.70 -11.40
C TYR A 146 -2.72 -3.76 -12.34
N GLU A 147 -2.69 -2.45 -12.07
CA GLU A 147 -3.41 -1.42 -12.82
C GLU A 147 -3.00 -1.36 -14.30
N ARG A 148 -1.72 -1.57 -14.62
CA ARG A 148 -1.22 -1.61 -16.01
C ARG A 148 -1.84 -2.72 -16.88
N ARG A 149 -2.47 -3.71 -16.28
CA ARG A 149 -3.14 -4.82 -16.98
C ARG A 149 -4.64 -4.58 -17.12
N GLN A 150 -5.15 -3.53 -16.49
CA GLN A 150 -6.54 -3.15 -16.60
C GLN A 150 -6.81 -2.38 -17.89
N VAL A 151 -8.08 -2.31 -18.26
CA VAL A 151 -8.51 -1.48 -19.38
C VAL A 151 -8.19 -0.01 -19.06
N TYR A 152 -7.54 0.67 -19.99
CA TYR A 152 -7.27 2.10 -19.85
C TYR A 152 -8.58 2.90 -19.87
N ARG A 153 -8.80 3.69 -18.84
CA ARG A 153 -10.05 4.45 -18.61
C ARG A 153 -10.06 5.82 -19.29
N GLY A 154 -8.91 6.25 -19.79
CA GLY A 154 -8.72 7.57 -20.41
C GLY A 154 -7.85 8.51 -19.59
N PRO A 155 -7.53 9.68 -20.15
CA PRO A 155 -6.88 10.77 -19.43
C PRO A 155 -7.73 11.25 -18.24
N GLU A 156 -7.09 11.82 -17.23
CA GLU A 156 -7.78 12.39 -16.07
C GLU A 156 -8.58 13.63 -16.43
N ASP A 157 -8.05 14.44 -17.34
CA ASP A 157 -8.68 15.65 -17.85
C ASP A 157 -8.06 16.07 -19.18
N TYR A 158 -8.57 17.17 -19.74
CA TYR A 158 -8.05 17.82 -20.95
C TYR A 158 -7.90 19.31 -20.74
N VAL A 159 -6.80 19.85 -21.21
CA VAL A 159 -6.53 21.30 -21.18
C VAL A 159 -6.27 21.82 -22.59
N ASP A 160 -6.83 22.98 -22.91
CA ASP A 160 -6.49 23.69 -24.13
C ASP A 160 -5.10 24.32 -24.00
N LEU A 161 -4.20 23.92 -24.88
CA LEU A 161 -2.82 24.38 -24.87
C LEU A 161 -2.63 25.48 -25.91
N PRO A 162 -2.04 26.65 -25.53
CA PRO A 162 -1.74 27.73 -26.46
C PRO A 162 -0.73 27.28 -27.53
N ALA A 163 -0.75 27.98 -28.67
CA ALA A 163 0.21 27.77 -29.71
C ALA A 163 1.55 28.50 -29.41
N ASP A 164 1.49 29.59 -28.65
CA ASP A 164 2.68 30.33 -28.24
C ASP A 164 3.48 29.58 -27.17
N PRO A 165 4.75 29.25 -27.42
CA PRO A 165 5.61 28.62 -26.45
C PRO A 165 5.79 29.42 -25.14
N ALA A 166 5.70 30.75 -25.19
CA ALA A 166 5.86 31.60 -24.01
C ALA A 166 4.76 31.36 -22.95
N ASP A 167 3.54 31.08 -23.39
CA ASP A 167 2.38 30.82 -22.52
C ASP A 167 2.20 29.34 -22.18
N LEU A 168 2.85 28.46 -22.95
CA LEU A 168 2.65 27.01 -22.83
C LEU A 168 3.05 26.48 -21.46
N ASP A 169 4.22 26.88 -20.95
CA ASP A 169 4.75 26.43 -19.67
C ASP A 169 3.86 26.85 -18.49
N ALA A 170 3.34 28.08 -18.54
CA ALA A 170 2.43 28.59 -17.51
C ALA A 170 1.10 27.81 -17.52
N ARG A 171 0.58 27.53 -18.71
CA ARG A 171 -0.68 26.78 -18.87
C ARG A 171 -0.56 25.33 -18.43
N ILE A 172 0.57 24.66 -18.72
CA ILE A 172 0.86 23.31 -18.23
C ILE A 172 0.93 23.30 -16.70
N ALA A 173 1.63 24.28 -16.11
CA ALA A 173 1.76 24.36 -14.66
C ALA A 173 0.41 24.58 -13.96
N GLU A 174 -0.45 25.42 -14.52
CA GLU A 174 -1.81 25.65 -14.04
C GLU A 174 -2.64 24.35 -14.12
N ALA A 175 -2.62 23.68 -15.26
CA ALA A 175 -3.36 22.44 -15.47
C ALA A 175 -2.93 21.31 -14.50
N LEU A 176 -1.63 21.19 -14.23
CA LEU A 176 -1.09 20.18 -13.32
C LEU A 176 -1.22 20.55 -11.83
N ALA A 177 -1.62 21.77 -11.50
CA ALA A 177 -1.85 22.16 -10.10
C ALA A 177 -2.99 21.35 -9.46
N ASP A 178 -4.03 21.05 -10.23
CA ASP A 178 -5.17 20.24 -9.78
C ASP A 178 -4.91 18.71 -9.91
N HIS A 179 -3.83 18.33 -10.56
CA HIS A 179 -3.40 16.96 -10.78
C HIS A 179 -1.98 16.72 -10.22
N PRO A 180 -1.76 16.81 -8.89
CA PRO A 180 -0.43 16.71 -8.31
C PRO A 180 0.20 15.35 -8.57
N ASP A 181 1.52 15.33 -8.60
CA ASP A 181 2.30 14.11 -8.56
C ASP A 181 1.94 13.28 -7.30
N ASN A 182 1.99 11.97 -7.43
CA ASN A 182 1.82 11.05 -6.32
C ASN A 182 3.04 10.11 -6.28
N ASP A 183 4.08 10.57 -5.61
CA ASP A 183 5.40 9.94 -5.54
C ASP A 183 5.97 9.59 -6.92
N GLU A 184 6.13 8.29 -7.21
CA GLU A 184 6.61 7.81 -8.52
C GLU A 184 5.59 7.99 -9.64
N LEU A 185 4.31 8.16 -9.33
CA LEU A 185 3.25 8.35 -10.31
C LEU A 185 3.15 9.83 -10.68
N LYS A 186 3.76 10.20 -11.79
CA LYS A 186 3.85 11.58 -12.26
C LYS A 186 2.67 11.99 -13.12
N ALA A 187 2.16 13.20 -12.92
CA ALA A 187 1.19 13.81 -13.82
C ALA A 187 1.92 14.46 -15.00
N ALA A 188 1.35 14.34 -16.18
CA ALA A 188 1.93 14.92 -17.38
C ALA A 188 0.85 15.43 -18.34
N VAL A 189 1.12 16.56 -19.01
CA VAL A 189 0.28 17.08 -20.10
C VAL A 189 0.84 16.63 -21.43
N VAL A 190 0.04 15.98 -22.24
CA VAL A 190 0.43 15.49 -23.56
C VAL A 190 0.62 16.67 -24.53
N LEU A 191 1.81 16.75 -25.13
CA LEU A 191 2.16 17.74 -26.17
C LEU A 191 1.94 17.19 -27.56
N GLU A 192 2.31 15.92 -27.77
CA GLU A 192 2.15 15.18 -29.03
C GLU A 192 1.69 13.76 -28.71
N ALA A 193 0.78 13.22 -29.50
CA ALA A 193 0.34 11.83 -29.39
C ALA A 193 0.18 11.18 -30.76
N SER A 194 0.71 9.98 -30.86
CA SER A 194 0.49 9.05 -31.97
C SER A 194 0.46 7.61 -31.42
N PRO A 195 0.02 6.62 -32.20
CA PRO A 195 0.03 5.22 -31.76
C PRO A 195 1.42 4.66 -31.40
N ARG A 196 2.49 5.33 -31.84
CA ARG A 196 3.88 4.87 -31.65
C ARG A 196 4.71 5.74 -30.71
N LYS A 197 4.26 6.97 -30.42
CA LYS A 197 5.02 7.96 -29.65
C LYS A 197 4.08 8.92 -28.95
N VAL A 198 4.35 9.16 -27.67
CA VAL A 198 3.73 10.25 -26.89
C VAL A 198 4.83 11.11 -26.30
N VAL A 199 4.72 12.43 -26.49
CA VAL A 199 5.55 13.43 -25.82
C VAL A 199 4.68 14.15 -24.82
N ALA A 200 5.11 14.23 -23.56
CA ALA A 200 4.36 14.88 -22.50
C ALA A 200 5.29 15.71 -21.60
N ALA A 201 4.76 16.77 -21.02
CA ALA A 201 5.46 17.64 -20.10
C ALA A 201 5.05 17.34 -18.65
N LEU A 202 6.04 17.10 -17.80
CA LEU A 202 5.87 16.90 -16.35
C LEU A 202 5.72 18.25 -15.63
N GLN A 203 5.24 18.20 -14.38
CA GLN A 203 5.17 19.38 -13.50
C GLN A 203 6.54 20.04 -13.27
N SER A 204 7.64 19.28 -13.31
CA SER A 204 9.01 19.79 -13.24
C SER A 204 9.44 20.65 -14.44
N GLY A 205 8.66 20.68 -15.53
CA GLY A 205 9.04 21.27 -16.80
C GLY A 205 9.87 20.36 -17.71
N GLU A 206 10.21 19.13 -17.24
CA GLU A 206 10.86 18.12 -18.06
C GLU A 206 9.87 17.58 -19.10
N SER A 207 10.31 17.47 -20.36
CA SER A 207 9.55 16.76 -21.40
C SER A 207 10.00 15.32 -21.48
N ILE A 208 9.04 14.40 -21.40
CA ILE A 208 9.27 12.97 -21.50
C ILE A 208 8.78 12.45 -22.85
N THR A 209 9.48 11.47 -23.39
CA THR A 209 9.06 10.75 -24.59
C THR A 209 8.81 9.29 -24.26
N VAL A 210 7.62 8.81 -24.57
CA VAL A 210 7.21 7.43 -24.31
C VAL A 210 6.98 6.72 -25.63
N THR A 211 7.56 5.53 -25.79
CA THR A 211 7.49 4.70 -27.00
C THR A 211 7.41 3.22 -26.65
N GLY A 212 7.08 2.39 -27.63
CA GLY A 212 7.17 0.93 -27.54
C GLY A 212 6.36 0.35 -26.35
N ASP A 213 7.06 -0.41 -25.50
CA ASP A 213 6.43 -1.08 -24.34
C ASP A 213 5.82 -0.10 -23.33
N GLY A 214 6.35 1.13 -23.26
CA GLY A 214 5.81 2.16 -22.38
C GLY A 214 4.40 2.64 -22.76
N LEU A 215 3.94 2.37 -23.98
CA LEU A 215 2.59 2.72 -24.46
C LEU A 215 1.59 1.57 -24.34
N LYS A 216 2.04 0.34 -24.05
CA LYS A 216 1.17 -0.83 -23.97
C LYS A 216 -0.04 -0.66 -23.05
N PRO A 217 0.12 -0.11 -21.83
CA PRO A 217 -1.02 0.04 -20.91
C PRO A 217 -2.11 0.97 -21.42
N VAL A 218 -1.78 1.89 -22.32
CA VAL A 218 -2.69 2.93 -22.81
C VAL A 218 -3.02 2.82 -24.30
N THR A 219 -2.73 1.67 -24.91
CA THR A 219 -2.90 1.44 -26.36
C THR A 219 -4.32 1.74 -26.84
N SER A 220 -5.35 1.43 -26.03
CA SER A 220 -6.75 1.72 -26.38
C SER A 220 -7.02 3.23 -26.50
N GLY A 221 -6.36 4.05 -25.65
CA GLY A 221 -6.46 5.51 -25.71
C GLY A 221 -5.71 6.16 -26.87
N LEU A 222 -4.76 5.45 -27.47
CA LEU A 222 -4.00 5.90 -28.65
C LEU A 222 -4.60 5.40 -29.98
N SER A 223 -5.66 4.61 -29.92
CA SER A 223 -6.38 4.10 -31.09
C SER A 223 -7.16 5.22 -31.76
N GLU A 224 -7.22 5.22 -33.09
CA GLU A 224 -8.12 6.10 -33.87
C GLU A 224 -9.60 5.89 -33.54
N LYS A 225 -9.94 4.72 -32.97
CA LYS A 225 -11.30 4.37 -32.53
C LYS A 225 -11.59 4.78 -31.09
N ALA A 226 -10.62 5.40 -30.38
CA ALA A 226 -10.83 5.85 -29.02
C ALA A 226 -11.91 6.94 -28.97
N GLY A 227 -12.81 6.81 -28.00
CA GLY A 227 -13.86 7.80 -27.80
C GLY A 227 -13.30 9.14 -27.27
N PRO A 228 -14.04 10.24 -27.41
CA PRO A 228 -13.56 11.59 -27.03
C PRO A 228 -13.05 11.69 -25.58
N LYS A 229 -13.61 10.90 -24.66
CA LYS A 229 -13.25 10.87 -23.23
C LYS A 229 -12.05 9.96 -22.92
N THR A 230 -11.68 9.08 -23.83
CA THR A 230 -10.61 8.10 -23.60
C THR A 230 -9.39 8.33 -24.48
N GLN A 231 -9.51 9.18 -25.50
CA GLN A 231 -8.46 9.44 -26.47
C GLN A 231 -7.30 10.22 -25.87
N ILE A 232 -6.08 9.72 -26.00
CA ILE A 232 -4.87 10.46 -25.67
C ILE A 232 -4.52 11.35 -26.87
N ARG A 233 -4.63 12.66 -26.67
CA ARG A 233 -4.34 13.70 -27.65
C ARG A 233 -3.65 14.88 -26.98
N ARG A 234 -3.19 15.86 -27.77
CA ARG A 234 -2.63 17.10 -27.24
C ARG A 234 -3.55 17.72 -26.20
N GLY A 235 -3.01 18.09 -25.05
CA GLY A 235 -3.73 18.63 -23.90
C GLY A 235 -4.31 17.59 -22.95
N ALA A 236 -4.21 16.29 -23.25
CA ALA A 236 -4.64 15.24 -22.33
C ALA A 236 -3.73 15.19 -21.08
N ILE A 237 -4.34 15.07 -19.88
CA ILE A 237 -3.60 14.86 -18.63
C ILE A 237 -3.53 13.39 -18.35
N VAL A 238 -2.30 12.84 -18.32
CA VAL A 238 -2.01 11.42 -18.18
C VAL A 238 -1.08 11.16 -17.01
N ARG A 239 -0.98 9.90 -16.59
CA ARG A 239 0.00 9.47 -15.59
C ARG A 239 1.15 8.71 -16.22
N ALA A 240 2.35 8.96 -15.70
CA ALA A 240 3.56 8.30 -16.13
C ALA A 240 4.38 7.82 -14.92
N VAL A 241 5.05 6.68 -15.07
CA VAL A 241 6.00 6.14 -14.08
C VAL A 241 7.27 5.70 -14.78
N LYS A 242 8.39 5.70 -14.05
CA LYS A 242 9.64 5.09 -14.55
C LYS A 242 9.57 3.55 -14.43
N GLY A 243 9.88 2.89 -15.53
CA GLY A 243 10.06 1.45 -15.57
C GLY A 243 11.38 1.01 -14.95
N PRO A 244 11.60 -0.32 -14.78
CA PRO A 244 12.82 -0.86 -14.17
C PRO A 244 14.13 -0.49 -14.93
N LYS A 245 14.01 -0.17 -16.21
CA LYS A 245 15.14 0.23 -17.08
C LYS A 245 15.33 1.75 -17.15
N GLY A 246 14.53 2.51 -16.37
CA GLY A 246 14.53 3.97 -16.38
C GLY A 246 13.73 4.61 -17.52
N ASP A 247 13.12 3.80 -18.38
CA ASP A 247 12.19 4.23 -19.43
C ASP A 247 10.85 4.69 -18.84
N TRP A 248 10.18 5.61 -19.53
CA TRP A 248 8.86 6.06 -19.10
C TRP A 248 7.76 5.15 -19.63
N ILE A 249 6.77 4.89 -18.77
CA ILE A 249 5.58 4.10 -19.06
C ILE A 249 4.36 4.94 -18.74
N LEU A 250 3.45 5.10 -19.70
CA LEU A 250 2.14 5.68 -19.41
C LEU A 250 1.26 4.67 -18.69
N THR A 251 0.50 5.16 -17.73
CA THR A 251 -0.39 4.37 -16.89
C THR A 251 -1.60 5.20 -16.47
N GLN A 252 -2.30 4.78 -15.45
CA GLN A 252 -3.43 5.48 -14.84
C GLN A 252 -3.38 5.33 -13.32
N GLN A 253 -4.15 6.14 -12.58
CA GLN A 253 -4.26 5.99 -11.15
C GLN A 253 -4.95 4.65 -10.81
N PRO A 254 -4.48 3.90 -9.81
CA PRO A 254 -5.19 2.71 -9.36
C PRO A 254 -6.60 3.01 -8.85
N GLU A 255 -7.55 2.16 -9.22
CA GLU A 255 -8.88 2.09 -8.60
C GLU A 255 -8.92 1.04 -7.48
N VAL A 256 -8.01 0.07 -7.55
CA VAL A 256 -7.88 -0.93 -6.49
C VAL A 256 -7.16 -0.35 -5.28
N GLU A 257 -7.57 -0.80 -4.12
CA GLU A 257 -6.91 -0.50 -2.85
C GLU A 257 -6.10 -1.70 -2.37
N GLY A 258 -5.17 -1.43 -1.49
CA GLY A 258 -4.35 -2.47 -0.89
C GLY A 258 -3.92 -2.12 0.52
N ALA A 259 -3.49 -3.14 1.25
CA ALA A 259 -2.94 -2.99 2.58
C ALA A 259 -1.73 -3.89 2.77
N PHE A 260 -0.79 -3.43 3.55
CA PHE A 260 0.35 -4.22 3.99
C PHE A 260 0.57 -4.02 5.49
N VAL A 261 0.81 -5.10 6.19
CA VAL A 261 1.24 -5.07 7.59
C VAL A 261 2.25 -6.17 7.86
N SER A 262 3.27 -5.85 8.65
CA SER A 262 4.22 -6.83 9.15
C SER A 262 4.43 -6.70 10.66
N ILE A 263 4.64 -7.85 11.31
CA ILE A 263 4.74 -8.00 12.77
C ILE A 263 5.96 -8.86 13.09
N ASP A 264 6.74 -8.50 14.12
CA ASP A 264 7.67 -9.41 14.76
C ASP A 264 6.87 -10.42 15.61
N PRO A 265 6.89 -11.73 15.28
CA PRO A 265 6.05 -12.71 15.96
C PRO A 265 6.37 -12.90 17.44
N ARG A 266 7.62 -12.59 17.85
CA ARG A 266 8.09 -12.80 19.23
C ARG A 266 7.68 -11.68 20.16
N THR A 267 7.56 -10.46 19.65
CA THR A 267 7.30 -9.26 20.46
C THR A 267 5.93 -8.65 20.21
N GLY A 268 5.27 -9.02 19.10
CA GLY A 268 4.06 -8.36 18.64
C GLY A 268 4.32 -6.99 17.97
N ALA A 269 5.56 -6.55 17.90
CA ALA A 269 5.91 -5.24 17.35
C ALA A 269 5.50 -5.12 15.87
N ILE A 270 4.65 -4.15 15.56
CA ILE A 270 4.29 -3.81 14.18
C ILE A 270 5.50 -3.13 13.55
N ARG A 271 6.12 -3.78 12.56
CA ARG A 271 7.35 -3.32 11.89
C ARG A 271 7.05 -2.37 10.75
N ALA A 272 5.95 -2.62 10.02
CA ALA A 272 5.47 -1.75 8.95
C ALA A 272 3.95 -1.82 8.87
N LEU A 273 3.33 -0.69 8.48
CA LEU A 273 1.89 -0.58 8.30
C LEU A 273 1.59 0.40 7.17
N VAL A 274 1.00 -0.10 6.10
CA VAL A 274 0.59 0.70 4.93
C VAL A 274 -0.89 0.45 4.68
N GLY A 275 -1.73 1.42 4.97
CA GLY A 275 -3.19 1.27 5.00
C GLY A 275 -3.89 1.52 3.66
N GLY A 276 -3.17 1.93 2.61
CA GLY A 276 -3.74 2.22 1.29
C GLY A 276 -2.69 2.71 0.29
N PHE A 277 -3.12 2.97 -0.94
CA PHE A 277 -2.25 3.50 -2.00
C PHE A 277 -1.83 4.95 -1.73
N ASP A 278 -2.79 5.79 -1.30
CA ASP A 278 -2.59 7.23 -1.10
C ASP A 278 -3.42 7.72 0.08
N PHE A 279 -2.75 8.09 1.17
CA PHE A 279 -3.39 8.61 2.37
C PHE A 279 -4.10 9.96 2.13
N GLY A 280 -3.58 10.78 1.23
CA GLY A 280 -4.19 12.06 0.87
C GLY A 280 -5.58 11.88 0.24
N LYS A 281 -5.72 10.86 -0.58
CA LYS A 281 -6.96 10.52 -1.29
C LYS A 281 -7.92 9.69 -0.42
N ASN A 282 -7.39 8.72 0.32
CA ASN A 282 -8.20 7.82 1.16
C ASN A 282 -7.53 7.60 2.52
N LYS A 283 -8.13 8.18 3.57
CA LYS A 283 -7.65 8.07 4.95
C LYS A 283 -8.09 6.78 5.66
N PHE A 284 -8.96 5.99 5.03
CA PHE A 284 -9.41 4.73 5.59
C PHE A 284 -8.25 3.74 5.67
N ASN A 285 -7.91 3.31 6.88
CA ASN A 285 -6.81 2.38 7.11
C ASN A 285 -7.28 0.93 6.90
N HIS A 286 -7.00 0.39 5.73
CA HIS A 286 -7.42 -0.97 5.39
C HIS A 286 -6.77 -2.04 6.26
N VAL A 287 -5.62 -1.76 6.89
CA VAL A 287 -4.96 -2.72 7.80
C VAL A 287 -5.81 -3.01 9.02
N THR A 288 -6.48 -1.98 9.57
CA THR A 288 -7.18 -2.07 10.86
C THR A 288 -8.69 -1.99 10.75
N GLN A 289 -9.22 -1.41 9.66
CA GLN A 289 -10.63 -1.09 9.51
C GLN A 289 -11.36 -1.92 8.45
N ALA A 290 -10.64 -2.49 7.46
CA ALA A 290 -11.24 -3.28 6.41
C ALA A 290 -11.53 -4.72 6.89
N TRP A 291 -12.79 -5.01 7.12
CA TRP A 291 -13.28 -6.36 7.40
C TRP A 291 -13.61 -7.05 6.08
N ARG A 292 -12.76 -7.99 5.69
CA ARG A 292 -12.86 -8.67 4.39
C ARG A 292 -12.76 -10.17 4.52
N GLN A 293 -13.32 -10.90 3.55
CA GLN A 293 -13.23 -12.35 3.53
C GLN A 293 -11.79 -12.77 3.22
N PRO A 294 -11.16 -13.61 4.07
CA PRO A 294 -9.79 -14.08 3.87
C PRO A 294 -9.68 -15.13 2.75
N GLY A 295 -10.80 -15.75 2.36
CA GLY A 295 -10.77 -16.82 1.38
C GLY A 295 -9.84 -17.95 1.81
N SER A 296 -9.13 -18.54 0.86
CA SER A 296 -8.23 -19.68 1.13
C SER A 296 -7.06 -19.40 2.08
N SER A 297 -6.78 -18.13 2.41
CA SER A 297 -5.77 -17.82 3.44
C SER A 297 -6.21 -18.21 4.86
N PHE A 298 -7.49 -18.52 5.05
CA PHE A 298 -8.03 -19.05 6.31
C PHE A 298 -7.83 -20.57 6.48
N LYS A 299 -7.59 -21.32 5.40
CA LYS A 299 -7.43 -22.78 5.44
C LYS A 299 -6.41 -23.29 6.46
N PRO A 300 -5.25 -22.64 6.69
CA PRO A 300 -4.28 -23.12 7.67
C PRO A 300 -4.86 -23.32 9.08
N PHE A 301 -5.83 -22.51 9.49
CA PHE A 301 -6.46 -22.63 10.82
C PHE A 301 -7.39 -23.85 10.90
N ILE A 302 -8.06 -24.18 9.79
CA ILE A 302 -8.85 -25.42 9.68
C ILE A 302 -7.93 -26.64 9.69
N TYR A 303 -6.82 -26.59 8.95
CA TYR A 303 -5.83 -27.69 8.92
C TYR A 303 -5.14 -27.86 10.28
N SER A 304 -4.82 -26.76 10.98
CA SER A 304 -4.30 -26.80 12.34
C SER A 304 -5.26 -27.52 13.31
N SER A 305 -6.57 -27.23 13.24
CA SER A 305 -7.57 -27.93 14.04
C SER A 305 -7.68 -29.42 13.70
N ALA A 306 -7.45 -29.79 12.45
CA ALA A 306 -7.44 -31.17 12.01
C ALA A 306 -6.21 -31.94 12.54
N LEU A 307 -5.02 -31.33 12.56
CA LEU A 307 -3.84 -31.92 13.16
C LEU A 307 -4.07 -32.27 14.64
N GLU A 308 -4.78 -31.42 15.37
CA GLU A 308 -5.14 -31.68 16.78
C GLU A 308 -6.10 -32.85 16.93
N LYS A 309 -6.95 -33.11 15.93
CA LYS A 309 -7.85 -34.25 15.85
C LYS A 309 -7.20 -35.53 15.30
N GLY A 310 -5.87 -35.56 15.17
CA GLY A 310 -5.11 -36.73 14.75
C GLY A 310 -4.85 -36.85 13.25
N PHE A 311 -5.22 -35.85 12.45
CA PHE A 311 -4.77 -35.79 11.07
C PHE A 311 -3.27 -35.58 11.01
N THR A 312 -2.65 -36.02 9.92
CA THR A 312 -1.21 -35.82 9.65
C THR A 312 -1.03 -35.26 8.24
N ALA A 313 0.15 -34.77 7.95
CA ALA A 313 0.52 -34.32 6.58
C ALA A 313 0.32 -35.41 5.52
N GLN A 314 0.34 -36.69 5.92
CA GLN A 314 0.20 -37.87 5.07
C GLN A 314 -1.24 -38.41 5.03
N THR A 315 -2.17 -37.84 5.82
CA THR A 315 -3.57 -38.24 5.78
C THR A 315 -4.13 -38.04 4.37
N THR A 316 -4.74 -39.10 3.82
CA THR A 316 -5.37 -39.06 2.51
C THR A 316 -6.83 -38.60 2.61
N VAL A 317 -7.18 -37.58 1.81
CA VAL A 317 -8.54 -37.06 1.71
C VAL A 317 -8.93 -36.99 0.23
N ASN A 318 -10.18 -37.28 -0.09
CA ASN A 318 -10.65 -37.34 -1.46
C ASN A 318 -11.01 -35.95 -2.01
N ASP A 319 -10.36 -35.52 -3.10
CA ASP A 319 -10.72 -34.35 -3.88
C ASP A 319 -11.75 -34.74 -4.96
N ALA A 320 -13.01 -34.86 -4.54
CA ALA A 320 -14.14 -35.26 -5.39
C ALA A 320 -15.32 -34.29 -5.17
N PRO A 321 -16.26 -34.20 -6.12
CA PRO A 321 -17.42 -33.33 -6.01
C PRO A 321 -18.17 -33.47 -4.70
N LEU A 322 -18.72 -32.36 -4.22
CA LEU A 322 -19.62 -32.27 -3.08
C LEU A 322 -20.89 -31.54 -3.49
N PHE A 323 -22.00 -32.00 -2.96
CA PHE A 323 -23.29 -31.35 -3.10
C PHE A 323 -24.01 -31.36 -1.75
N PHE A 324 -24.56 -30.23 -1.39
CA PHE A 324 -25.37 -30.04 -0.20
C PHE A 324 -26.74 -29.52 -0.61
N ASP A 325 -27.79 -30.20 -0.29
CA ASP A 325 -29.16 -29.78 -0.56
C ASP A 325 -29.57 -28.60 0.36
N ALA A 326 -30.70 -27.98 0.06
CA ALA A 326 -31.22 -26.87 0.86
C ALA A 326 -31.52 -27.23 2.31
N GLY A 327 -31.85 -28.50 2.61
CA GLY A 327 -32.05 -29.00 3.95
C GLY A 327 -30.74 -29.04 4.76
N ALA A 328 -29.65 -29.46 4.14
CA ALA A 328 -28.33 -29.51 4.74
C ALA A 328 -27.70 -28.12 4.97
N THR A 329 -28.02 -27.16 4.12
CA THR A 329 -27.49 -25.79 4.23
C THR A 329 -28.39 -24.85 5.04
N GLY A 330 -29.64 -25.19 5.22
CA GLY A 330 -30.67 -24.32 5.79
C GLY A 330 -31.04 -23.13 4.91
N SER A 331 -30.59 -23.11 3.63
CA SER A 331 -30.77 -22.01 2.69
C SER A 331 -30.88 -22.53 1.25
N GLN A 332 -29.98 -22.14 0.37
CA GLN A 332 -29.93 -22.63 -1.02
C GLN A 332 -29.06 -23.89 -1.15
N PRO A 333 -29.31 -24.78 -2.12
CA PRO A 333 -28.39 -25.84 -2.44
C PRO A 333 -26.99 -25.28 -2.74
N TRP A 334 -25.94 -25.99 -2.26
CA TRP A 334 -24.57 -25.56 -2.43
C TRP A 334 -23.71 -26.64 -3.10
N GLU A 335 -23.15 -26.29 -4.23
CA GLU A 335 -22.23 -27.12 -5.01
C GLU A 335 -20.87 -26.41 -5.11
N PRO A 336 -19.98 -26.58 -4.11
CA PRO A 336 -18.66 -25.98 -4.14
C PRO A 336 -17.79 -26.57 -5.26
N LYS A 337 -16.88 -25.74 -5.80
CA LYS A 337 -15.94 -26.14 -6.83
C LYS A 337 -14.51 -25.81 -6.40
N ASN A 338 -13.56 -26.58 -6.91
CA ASN A 338 -12.16 -26.15 -6.88
C ASN A 338 -11.97 -24.93 -7.82
N TYR A 339 -11.00 -24.09 -7.52
CA TYR A 339 -10.72 -22.89 -8.31
C TYR A 339 -10.39 -23.22 -9.77
N ASP A 340 -9.65 -24.33 -10.00
CA ASP A 340 -9.29 -24.84 -11.31
C ASP A 340 -10.40 -25.70 -11.99
N GLY A 341 -11.53 -25.86 -11.32
CA GLY A 341 -12.64 -26.69 -11.77
C GLY A 341 -12.35 -28.19 -11.86
N LYS A 342 -11.18 -28.65 -11.40
CA LYS A 342 -10.72 -30.05 -11.53
C LYS A 342 -10.77 -30.78 -10.20
N PHE A 343 -11.01 -32.09 -10.26
CA PHE A 343 -10.96 -33.03 -9.13
C PHE A 343 -9.85 -34.04 -9.38
N GLU A 344 -8.98 -34.24 -8.38
CA GLU A 344 -7.80 -35.11 -8.49
C GLU A 344 -7.94 -36.44 -7.73
N GLY A 345 -9.09 -36.69 -7.08
CA GLY A 345 -9.32 -37.90 -6.31
C GLY A 345 -8.57 -37.92 -4.97
N PRO A 346 -8.22 -39.13 -4.45
CA PRO A 346 -7.49 -39.25 -3.19
C PRO A 346 -6.13 -38.56 -3.25
N MET A 347 -5.86 -37.67 -2.30
CA MET A 347 -4.60 -36.94 -2.23
C MET A 347 -4.15 -36.70 -0.78
N LEU A 348 -2.87 -36.49 -0.59
CA LEU A 348 -2.32 -36.20 0.74
C LEU A 348 -2.70 -34.80 1.21
N LEU A 349 -2.93 -34.65 2.51
CA LEU A 349 -3.29 -33.38 3.15
C LEU A 349 -2.31 -32.27 2.79
N LYS A 350 -0.98 -32.55 2.81
CA LYS A 350 0.05 -31.59 2.41
C LYS A 350 -0.09 -31.09 0.97
N GLN A 351 -0.45 -31.97 0.03
CA GLN A 351 -0.66 -31.62 -1.37
C GLN A 351 -1.95 -30.80 -1.54
N ALA A 352 -2.99 -31.15 -0.80
CA ALA A 352 -4.27 -30.47 -0.84
C ALA A 352 -4.15 -29.01 -0.36
N LEU A 353 -3.39 -28.75 0.71
CA LEU A 353 -3.13 -27.38 1.17
C LEU A 353 -2.25 -26.62 0.16
N ALA A 354 -1.20 -27.25 -0.35
CA ALA A 354 -0.30 -26.65 -1.34
C ALA A 354 -1.05 -26.20 -2.59
N LYS A 355 -1.95 -27.06 -3.11
CA LYS A 355 -2.80 -26.76 -4.27
C LYS A 355 -4.09 -25.99 -3.91
N SER A 356 -4.30 -25.73 -2.62
CA SER A 356 -5.48 -25.00 -2.13
C SER A 356 -6.83 -25.62 -2.52
N LYS A 357 -6.94 -26.96 -2.50
CA LYS A 357 -8.14 -27.70 -2.90
C LYS A 357 -9.33 -27.45 -1.95
N ASN A 358 -10.42 -26.97 -2.49
CA ASN A 358 -11.62 -26.61 -1.75
C ASN A 358 -12.34 -27.84 -1.21
N MET A 359 -12.51 -28.87 -2.05
CA MET A 359 -13.24 -30.09 -1.67
C MET A 359 -12.58 -30.80 -0.50
N VAL A 360 -11.25 -30.86 -0.49
CA VAL A 360 -10.49 -31.43 0.62
C VAL A 360 -10.68 -30.60 1.90
N SER A 361 -10.58 -29.28 1.80
CA SER A 361 -10.76 -28.41 2.97
C SER A 361 -12.15 -28.52 3.60
N ILE A 362 -13.20 -28.66 2.78
CA ILE A 362 -14.57 -28.88 3.27
C ILE A 362 -14.69 -30.23 3.98
N ARG A 363 -14.15 -31.31 3.39
CA ARG A 363 -14.16 -32.65 4.03
C ARG A 363 -13.36 -32.69 5.33
N VAL A 364 -12.24 -32.00 5.38
CA VAL A 364 -11.46 -31.83 6.62
C VAL A 364 -12.31 -31.14 7.68
N LEU A 365 -12.98 -30.04 7.35
CA LEU A 365 -13.85 -29.33 8.30
C LEU A 365 -15.06 -30.20 8.74
N GLN A 366 -15.66 -30.97 7.83
CA GLN A 366 -16.71 -31.92 8.18
C GLN A 366 -16.24 -32.97 9.23
N ALA A 367 -15.03 -33.49 9.01
CA ALA A 367 -14.46 -34.50 9.91
C ALA A 367 -14.06 -33.93 11.29
N VAL A 368 -13.58 -32.68 11.30
CA VAL A 368 -13.18 -31.95 12.53
C VAL A 368 -14.40 -31.50 13.32
N GLY A 369 -15.45 -31.10 12.64
CA GLY A 369 -16.64 -30.44 13.19
C GLY A 369 -16.51 -28.91 13.14
N THR A 370 -17.55 -28.27 12.63
CA THR A 370 -17.56 -26.80 12.40
C THR A 370 -17.45 -25.99 13.69
N GLN A 371 -18.15 -26.46 14.76
CA GLN A 371 -18.10 -25.82 16.09
C GLN A 371 -16.67 -25.86 16.67
N TYR A 372 -16.06 -27.04 16.66
CA TYR A 372 -14.69 -27.19 17.15
C TYR A 372 -13.68 -26.33 16.37
N ALA A 373 -13.80 -26.30 15.06
CA ALA A 373 -12.91 -25.48 14.22
C ALA A 373 -13.10 -23.97 14.46
N GLN A 374 -14.35 -23.51 14.74
CA GLN A 374 -14.62 -22.13 15.14
C GLN A 374 -13.94 -21.80 16.49
N GLU A 375 -14.12 -22.64 17.50
CA GLU A 375 -13.46 -22.49 18.81
C GLU A 375 -11.94 -22.52 18.68
N TRP A 376 -11.41 -23.40 17.81
CA TRP A 376 -9.98 -23.47 17.51
C TRP A 376 -9.46 -22.16 16.90
N ALA A 377 -10.19 -21.56 15.97
CA ALA A 377 -9.81 -20.31 15.32
C ALA A 377 -9.73 -19.13 16.32
N THR A 378 -10.56 -19.11 17.37
CA THR A 378 -10.50 -18.05 18.41
C THR A 378 -9.16 -18.01 19.13
N ARG A 379 -8.44 -19.13 19.23
CA ARG A 379 -7.11 -19.20 19.85
C ARG A 379 -6.09 -18.31 19.11
N PHE A 380 -6.28 -18.12 17.80
CA PHE A 380 -5.44 -17.27 16.96
C PHE A 380 -5.85 -15.79 17.01
N GLY A 381 -6.94 -15.46 17.70
CA GLY A 381 -7.44 -14.09 17.86
C GLY A 381 -8.57 -13.72 16.92
N PHE A 382 -9.17 -14.68 16.24
CA PHE A 382 -10.37 -14.42 15.44
C PHE A 382 -11.62 -14.34 16.33
N ASP A 383 -12.55 -13.47 15.94
CA ASP A 383 -13.82 -13.32 16.64
C ASP A 383 -14.80 -14.41 16.16
N ALA A 384 -15.37 -15.19 17.10
CA ALA A 384 -16.25 -16.31 16.78
C ALA A 384 -17.48 -15.86 15.97
N ASP A 385 -18.07 -14.72 16.29
CA ASP A 385 -19.25 -14.16 15.61
C ASP A 385 -18.96 -13.71 14.16
N LYS A 386 -17.68 -13.46 13.82
CA LYS A 386 -17.24 -13.18 12.45
C LYS A 386 -17.01 -14.44 11.62
N HIS A 387 -16.97 -15.60 12.24
CA HIS A 387 -16.71 -16.90 11.62
C HIS A 387 -17.79 -17.92 12.00
N PRO A 388 -19.02 -17.77 11.51
CA PRO A 388 -20.11 -18.70 11.84
C PRO A 388 -19.73 -20.16 11.54
N PRO A 389 -20.14 -21.15 12.37
CA PRO A 389 -19.70 -22.53 12.26
C PRO A 389 -20.43 -23.28 11.13
N TYR A 390 -20.32 -22.80 9.92
CA TYR A 390 -20.80 -23.41 8.70
C TYR A 390 -19.67 -24.01 7.87
N LEU A 391 -19.99 -24.93 6.96
CA LEU A 391 -18.98 -25.55 6.08
C LEU A 391 -18.26 -24.56 5.17
N THR A 392 -18.89 -23.44 4.87
CA THR A 392 -18.28 -22.33 4.11
C THR A 392 -17.07 -21.70 4.82
N MET A 393 -16.95 -21.89 6.15
CA MET A 393 -15.78 -21.46 6.93
C MET A 393 -14.49 -22.13 6.43
N ALA A 394 -14.57 -23.36 5.87
CA ALA A 394 -13.43 -24.03 5.25
C ALA A 394 -12.82 -23.24 4.06
N LEU A 395 -13.62 -22.37 3.45
CA LEU A 395 -13.24 -21.54 2.32
C LEU A 395 -12.99 -20.07 2.72
N GLY A 396 -13.02 -19.77 4.02
CA GLY A 396 -12.79 -18.41 4.52
C GLY A 396 -13.94 -17.43 4.24
N ALA A 397 -15.18 -17.88 4.42
CA ALA A 397 -16.38 -17.04 4.25
C ALA A 397 -16.59 -16.01 5.39
N GLY A 398 -15.87 -16.13 6.50
CA GLY A 398 -15.89 -15.15 7.59
C GLY A 398 -15.21 -13.84 7.21
N SER A 399 -15.09 -12.92 8.18
CA SER A 399 -14.45 -11.61 7.96
C SER A 399 -13.29 -11.39 8.92
N VAL A 400 -12.19 -10.86 8.40
CA VAL A 400 -10.97 -10.53 9.14
C VAL A 400 -10.42 -9.18 8.70
N THR A 401 -9.60 -8.56 9.56
CA THR A 401 -8.73 -7.46 9.13
C THR A 401 -7.34 -8.00 8.75
N PRO A 402 -6.58 -7.30 7.89
CA PRO A 402 -5.18 -7.65 7.62
C PRO A 402 -4.32 -7.77 8.89
N LEU A 403 -4.55 -6.90 9.88
CA LEU A 403 -3.84 -6.96 11.16
C LEU A 403 -4.16 -8.24 11.95
N GLN A 404 -5.45 -8.64 12.03
CA GLN A 404 -5.83 -9.90 12.66
C GLN A 404 -5.17 -11.10 11.97
N MET A 405 -5.16 -11.10 10.63
CA MET A 405 -4.54 -12.17 9.86
C MET A 405 -3.03 -12.24 10.11
N ALA A 406 -2.32 -11.10 10.15
CA ALA A 406 -0.90 -11.07 10.45
C ALA A 406 -0.60 -11.57 11.87
N SER A 407 -1.41 -11.17 12.85
CA SER A 407 -1.32 -11.66 14.22
C SER A 407 -1.56 -13.17 14.31
N ALA A 408 -2.55 -13.69 13.58
CA ALA A 408 -2.86 -15.12 13.57
C ALA A 408 -1.74 -15.97 12.94
N TYR A 409 -1.14 -15.51 11.83
CA TYR A 409 0.01 -16.18 11.21
C TYR A 409 1.26 -16.11 12.08
N SER A 410 1.41 -15.05 12.90
CA SER A 410 2.50 -14.93 13.88
C SER A 410 2.51 -16.07 14.89
N VAL A 411 1.37 -16.69 15.20
CA VAL A 411 1.28 -17.85 16.10
C VAL A 411 2.07 -19.03 15.54
N PHE A 412 1.94 -19.31 14.24
CA PHE A 412 2.73 -20.37 13.60
C PHE A 412 4.23 -20.06 13.60
N ALA A 413 4.57 -18.80 13.28
CA ALA A 413 5.96 -18.34 13.26
C ALA A 413 6.63 -18.38 14.64
N ASN A 414 5.85 -18.20 15.71
CA ASN A 414 6.30 -18.15 17.11
C ASN A 414 6.11 -19.48 17.84
N GLY A 415 6.11 -20.61 17.12
CA GLY A 415 6.05 -21.96 17.71
C GLY A 415 4.78 -22.24 18.51
N GLY A 416 3.68 -21.57 18.21
CA GLY A 416 2.38 -21.75 18.85
C GLY A 416 2.02 -20.75 19.94
N HIS A 417 2.87 -19.73 20.16
CA HIS A 417 2.60 -18.66 21.12
C HIS A 417 1.92 -17.48 20.44
N ARG A 418 0.91 -16.92 21.09
CA ARG A 418 0.23 -15.73 20.63
C ARG A 418 0.69 -14.51 21.40
N VAL A 419 1.25 -13.53 20.68
CA VAL A 419 1.61 -12.21 21.19
C VAL A 419 0.70 -11.16 20.54
N ASN A 420 0.12 -10.26 21.35
CA ASN A 420 -0.76 -9.23 20.81
C ASN A 420 0.04 -8.18 20.03
N PRO A 421 -0.49 -7.67 18.91
CA PRO A 421 0.15 -6.60 18.17
C PRO A 421 0.38 -5.36 19.03
N MET A 422 1.56 -4.77 18.92
CA MET A 422 1.98 -3.58 19.65
C MET A 422 2.48 -2.52 18.66
N LEU A 423 1.97 -1.29 18.78
CA LEU A 423 2.38 -0.16 17.93
C LEU A 423 3.11 0.92 18.74
N ILE A 424 2.63 1.25 19.94
CA ILE A 424 3.20 2.31 20.78
C ILE A 424 4.03 1.68 21.89
N THR A 425 5.30 2.10 21.99
CA THR A 425 6.22 1.66 23.05
C THR A 425 6.32 2.66 24.19
N ARG A 426 6.32 3.98 23.87
CA ARG A 426 6.59 5.00 24.86
C ARG A 426 5.84 6.28 24.55
N ILE A 427 5.35 6.95 25.59
CA ILE A 427 4.75 8.28 25.50
C ILE A 427 5.38 9.16 26.57
N THR A 428 5.90 10.33 26.15
CA THR A 428 6.37 11.38 27.05
C THR A 428 5.65 12.68 26.75
N ASP A 429 5.62 13.59 27.73
CA ASP A 429 5.14 14.96 27.51
C ASP A 429 6.27 15.89 27.03
N ASN A 430 5.93 17.15 26.75
CA ASN A 430 6.88 18.17 26.28
C ASN A 430 7.96 18.54 27.30
N GLN A 431 7.88 18.03 28.55
CA GLN A 431 8.90 18.17 29.58
C GLN A 431 9.77 16.92 29.72
N GLY A 432 9.53 15.91 28.85
CA GLY A 432 10.23 14.63 28.89
C GLY A 432 9.75 13.70 30.00
N ARG A 433 8.65 14.01 30.69
CA ARG A 433 8.11 13.12 31.72
C ARG A 433 7.47 11.90 31.06
N LEU A 434 7.82 10.73 31.56
CA LEU A 434 7.29 9.45 31.09
C LEU A 434 5.81 9.32 31.51
N LEU A 435 4.92 9.14 30.53
CA LEU A 435 3.49 8.91 30.74
C LEU A 435 3.13 7.45 30.53
N ARG A 436 3.81 6.77 29.60
CA ARG A 436 3.62 5.37 29.29
C ARG A 436 4.94 4.77 28.82
N ASP A 437 5.24 3.57 29.30
CA ASP A 437 6.34 2.73 28.81
C ASP A 437 5.81 1.29 28.69
N VAL A 438 5.89 0.73 27.50
CA VAL A 438 5.41 -0.62 27.19
C VAL A 438 6.59 -1.42 26.70
N GLN A 439 6.97 -2.42 27.47
CA GLN A 439 8.01 -3.34 27.07
C GLN A 439 7.39 -4.52 26.29
N PRO A 440 8.07 -5.04 25.28
CA PRO A 440 7.66 -6.29 24.65
C PRO A 440 7.54 -7.39 25.71
N PRO A 441 6.50 -8.23 25.63
CA PRO A 441 6.36 -9.33 26.57
C PRO A 441 7.51 -10.33 26.39
N GLU A 442 7.97 -10.92 27.50
CA GLU A 442 8.75 -12.15 27.43
C GLU A 442 7.80 -13.29 27.12
N VAL A 443 8.07 -13.99 26.01
CA VAL A 443 7.22 -15.12 25.60
C VAL A 443 7.42 -16.28 26.55
N ASP A 444 6.35 -16.74 27.17
CA ASP A 444 6.31 -17.89 28.07
C ASP A 444 5.19 -18.88 27.69
N GLU A 445 5.13 -20.00 28.41
CA GLU A 445 4.14 -21.06 28.13
C GLU A 445 2.68 -20.63 28.37
N SER A 446 2.41 -19.57 29.14
CA SER A 446 1.04 -19.07 29.32
C SER A 446 0.47 -18.45 28.05
N MET A 447 1.34 -18.01 27.14
CA MET A 447 0.99 -17.45 25.82
C MET A 447 0.80 -18.53 24.75
N ARG A 448 1.08 -19.80 25.07
CA ARG A 448 0.90 -20.91 24.13
C ARG A 448 -0.58 -21.16 23.88
N VAL A 449 -0.98 -21.07 22.62
CA VAL A 449 -2.38 -21.27 22.19
C VAL A 449 -2.57 -22.52 21.35
N ILE A 450 -1.49 -23.04 20.75
CA ILE A 450 -1.44 -24.34 20.08
C ILE A 450 -0.14 -25.09 20.45
N ASP A 451 -0.16 -26.40 20.38
CA ASP A 451 1.00 -27.24 20.65
C ASP A 451 2.15 -26.93 19.66
N ALA A 452 3.40 -26.97 20.14
CA ALA A 452 4.58 -26.71 19.33
C ALA A 452 4.68 -27.65 18.13
N ARG A 453 4.26 -28.91 18.27
CA ARG A 453 4.23 -29.89 17.17
C ARG A 453 3.22 -29.48 16.09
N ASN A 454 2.05 -28.95 16.49
CA ASN A 454 1.05 -28.43 15.56
C ASN A 454 1.63 -27.27 14.77
N ALA A 455 2.24 -26.27 15.43
CA ALA A 455 2.88 -25.14 14.79
C ALA A 455 4.01 -25.57 13.82
N PHE A 456 4.82 -26.55 14.22
CA PHE A 456 5.89 -27.11 13.40
C PHE A 456 5.34 -27.79 12.13
N VAL A 457 4.35 -28.68 12.27
CA VAL A 457 3.75 -29.39 11.12
C VAL A 457 3.08 -28.38 10.19
N MET A 458 2.34 -27.40 10.73
CA MET A 458 1.75 -26.33 9.92
C MET A 458 2.80 -25.53 9.16
N THR A 459 3.95 -25.23 9.77
CA THR A 459 5.06 -24.56 9.10
C THR A 459 5.59 -25.38 7.92
N GLN A 460 5.71 -26.71 8.06
CA GLN A 460 6.10 -27.59 6.96
C GLN A 460 5.04 -27.59 5.83
N LEU A 461 3.75 -27.66 6.19
CA LEU A 461 2.66 -27.58 5.22
C LEU A 461 2.65 -26.25 4.45
N LEU A 462 2.85 -25.14 5.14
CA LEU A 462 2.92 -23.79 4.52
C LEU A 462 4.19 -23.59 3.69
N GLY A 463 5.28 -24.27 4.05
CA GLY A 463 6.49 -24.34 3.22
C GLY A 463 6.25 -25.08 1.90
N GLU A 464 5.37 -26.07 1.88
CA GLU A 464 5.01 -26.76 0.64
C GLU A 464 4.21 -25.85 -0.30
N VAL A 465 3.34 -24.98 0.25
CA VAL A 465 2.59 -23.96 -0.51
C VAL A 465 3.53 -23.02 -1.25
N THR A 466 4.61 -22.59 -0.60
CA THR A 466 5.58 -21.63 -1.18
C THR A 466 6.61 -22.29 -2.08
N ARG A 467 6.90 -23.58 -1.90
CA ARG A 467 7.86 -24.33 -2.76
C ARG A 467 7.20 -24.83 -4.05
N ALA A 468 6.04 -25.46 -3.96
CA ALA A 468 5.43 -26.22 -5.05
C ALA A 468 3.92 -25.95 -5.23
N GLY A 469 3.33 -25.10 -4.39
CA GLY A 469 1.89 -24.81 -4.40
C GLY A 469 1.54 -23.49 -5.08
N THR A 470 0.41 -22.92 -4.66
CA THR A 470 -0.15 -21.68 -5.22
C THR A 470 0.76 -20.46 -5.04
N ALA A 471 1.71 -20.50 -4.12
CA ALA A 471 2.70 -19.45 -3.87
C ALA A 471 4.13 -19.83 -4.35
N ALA A 472 4.28 -20.76 -5.29
CA ALA A 472 5.59 -21.22 -5.77
C ALA A 472 6.49 -20.10 -6.32
N ALA A 473 5.89 -19.02 -6.81
CA ALA A 473 6.61 -17.82 -7.24
C ALA A 473 7.50 -17.21 -6.13
N VAL A 474 7.12 -17.36 -4.86
CA VAL A 474 7.91 -16.89 -3.72
C VAL A 474 9.26 -17.60 -3.70
N HIS A 475 9.28 -18.94 -3.74
CA HIS A 475 10.51 -19.70 -3.76
C HIS A 475 11.34 -19.46 -5.03
N GLN A 476 10.69 -19.41 -6.20
CA GLN A 476 11.35 -19.14 -7.48
C GLN A 476 12.06 -17.78 -7.49
N THR A 477 11.46 -16.78 -6.85
CA THR A 477 11.98 -15.41 -6.84
C THR A 477 13.09 -15.23 -5.81
N PHE A 478 12.87 -15.68 -4.58
CA PHE A 478 13.79 -15.42 -3.47
C PHE A 478 14.84 -16.51 -3.25
N ARG A 479 14.59 -17.72 -3.76
CA ARG A 479 15.45 -18.91 -3.56
C ARG A 479 15.75 -19.19 -2.08
N ARG A 480 14.78 -18.90 -1.21
CA ARG A 480 14.85 -19.13 0.24
C ARG A 480 13.92 -20.27 0.62
N ALA A 481 14.38 -21.11 1.55
CA ALA A 481 13.63 -22.26 2.07
C ALA A 481 12.81 -21.94 3.33
N ASP A 482 13.06 -20.79 3.96
CA ASP A 482 12.46 -20.37 5.24
C ASP A 482 11.28 -19.37 5.06
N LEU A 483 10.65 -19.39 3.90
CA LEU A 483 9.46 -18.59 3.61
C LEU A 483 8.23 -19.50 3.59
N TYR A 484 7.26 -19.21 4.43
CA TYR A 484 6.05 -19.97 4.66
C TYR A 484 4.84 -19.09 4.41
N GLY A 485 3.77 -19.60 3.83
CA GLY A 485 2.60 -18.75 3.62
C GLY A 485 1.50 -19.40 2.80
N LYS A 486 0.41 -18.66 2.67
CA LYS A 486 -0.79 -19.08 1.96
C LYS A 486 -1.38 -17.92 1.17
N THR A 487 -1.73 -18.18 -0.08
CA THR A 487 -2.57 -17.30 -0.89
C THR A 487 -4.03 -17.40 -0.48
N GLY A 488 -4.75 -16.30 -0.59
CA GLY A 488 -6.20 -16.25 -0.44
C GLY A 488 -6.82 -15.53 -1.64
N THR A 489 -7.93 -16.08 -2.13
CA THR A 489 -8.78 -15.46 -3.14
C THR A 489 -10.21 -15.77 -2.76
N THR A 490 -11.09 -14.78 -2.81
CA THR A 490 -12.52 -15.00 -2.60
C THR A 490 -13.16 -15.60 -3.85
N ASN A 491 -14.33 -16.26 -3.68
CA ASN A 491 -15.00 -16.99 -4.76
C ASN A 491 -15.25 -16.14 -6.02
N ASP A 492 -15.52 -14.84 -5.85
CA ASP A 492 -15.73 -13.91 -6.97
C ASP A 492 -14.49 -13.10 -7.33
N SER A 493 -13.32 -13.49 -6.84
CA SER A 493 -12.05 -12.78 -7.03
C SER A 493 -12.15 -11.28 -6.64
N MET A 494 -12.95 -10.98 -5.63
CA MET A 494 -13.11 -9.61 -5.11
C MET A 494 -11.93 -9.19 -4.25
N ASP A 495 -11.34 -10.16 -3.55
CA ASP A 495 -10.21 -9.97 -2.65
C ASP A 495 -9.09 -10.94 -3.01
N ALA A 496 -7.87 -10.45 -2.96
CA ALA A 496 -6.66 -11.25 -3.06
C ALA A 496 -5.77 -11.02 -1.86
N TRP A 497 -5.29 -12.12 -1.27
CA TRP A 497 -4.49 -12.15 -0.07
C TRP A 497 -3.20 -12.92 -0.27
N PHE A 498 -2.17 -12.48 0.40
CA PHE A 498 -1.05 -13.33 0.78
C PHE A 498 -0.74 -13.11 2.24
N ALA A 499 -0.77 -14.17 3.03
CA ALA A 499 -0.35 -14.18 4.41
C ALA A 499 0.83 -15.15 4.55
N GLY A 500 1.94 -14.67 5.08
CA GLY A 500 3.14 -15.47 5.18
C GLY A 500 4.07 -15.02 6.29
N TYR A 501 5.09 -15.82 6.56
CA TYR A 501 6.07 -15.53 7.59
C TYR A 501 7.42 -16.20 7.33
N GLN A 502 8.39 -15.70 8.02
CA GLN A 502 9.68 -16.31 8.33
C GLN A 502 9.89 -16.20 9.85
N PRO A 503 10.92 -16.82 10.47
CA PRO A 503 11.01 -16.89 11.93
C PRO A 503 10.95 -15.56 12.69
N HIS A 504 11.28 -14.45 12.05
CA HIS A 504 11.36 -13.12 12.67
C HIS A 504 10.36 -12.11 12.15
N LEU A 505 9.55 -12.47 11.16
CA LEU A 505 8.59 -11.56 10.54
C LEU A 505 7.39 -12.33 10.01
N ALA A 506 6.19 -11.91 10.40
CA ALA A 506 4.95 -12.28 9.73
C ALA A 506 4.43 -11.07 8.96
N ALA A 507 3.94 -11.29 7.73
CA ALA A 507 3.46 -10.23 6.87
C ALA A 507 2.19 -10.64 6.12
N VAL A 508 1.30 -9.68 5.95
CA VAL A 508 0.07 -9.84 5.18
C VAL A 508 -0.05 -8.72 4.16
N VAL A 509 -0.39 -9.10 2.95
CA VAL A 509 -0.79 -8.19 1.88
C VAL A 509 -2.20 -8.52 1.45
N TRP A 510 -2.99 -7.50 1.24
CA TRP A 510 -4.35 -7.58 0.73
C TRP A 510 -4.55 -6.56 -0.40
N ILE A 511 -5.31 -6.96 -1.41
CA ILE A 511 -5.72 -6.11 -2.54
C ILE A 511 -7.20 -6.38 -2.84
N ALA A 512 -7.99 -5.33 -3.05
CA ALA A 512 -9.37 -5.45 -3.52
C ALA A 512 -9.82 -4.23 -4.33
N ASP A 513 -10.87 -4.41 -5.10
CA ASP A 513 -11.61 -3.32 -5.70
C ASP A 513 -12.79 -2.94 -4.77
N TYR A 514 -12.96 -1.64 -4.49
CA TYR A 514 -14.06 -1.14 -3.67
C TYR A 514 -15.39 -1.03 -4.43
N THR A 515 -15.32 -0.86 -5.74
CA THR A 515 -16.47 -1.10 -6.59
C THR A 515 -16.60 -2.61 -6.75
N PRO A 516 -17.81 -3.22 -6.69
CA PRO A 516 -17.96 -4.66 -6.79
C PRO A 516 -17.59 -5.18 -8.19
N ARG A 517 -16.32 -5.10 -8.53
CA ARG A 517 -15.71 -5.65 -9.73
C ARG A 517 -14.82 -6.82 -9.34
N LYS A 518 -14.91 -7.88 -10.12
CA LYS A 518 -13.96 -8.99 -10.00
C LYS A 518 -12.56 -8.49 -10.35
N LEU A 519 -11.58 -8.80 -9.51
CA LEU A 519 -10.19 -8.61 -9.85
C LEU A 519 -9.91 -9.45 -11.12
N ILE A 520 -9.60 -8.77 -12.22
CA ILE A 520 -9.42 -9.44 -13.50
C ILE A 520 -8.02 -10.03 -13.52
N ASP A 521 -7.87 -11.26 -13.12
CA ASP A 521 -6.89 -12.20 -13.64
C ASP A 521 -7.19 -13.61 -13.10
N PRO A 522 -7.80 -14.49 -13.90
CA PRO A 522 -8.13 -15.83 -13.47
C PRO A 522 -6.92 -16.77 -13.38
N ASP A 523 -5.71 -16.33 -13.76
CA ASP A 523 -4.52 -17.16 -13.70
C ASP A 523 -3.80 -17.02 -12.35
N PRO A 524 -3.93 -18.01 -11.42
CA PRO A 524 -3.27 -17.98 -10.13
C PRO A 524 -1.74 -17.97 -10.21
N GLY A 525 -1.17 -18.21 -11.39
CA GLY A 525 0.27 -18.20 -11.65
C GLY A 525 0.83 -16.89 -12.18
N SER A 526 0.02 -15.99 -12.72
CA SER A 526 0.51 -14.83 -13.50
C SER A 526 0.22 -13.45 -12.90
N GLY A 527 -0.73 -13.29 -12.00
CA GLY A 527 -1.31 -11.99 -11.78
C GLY A 527 -1.01 -11.27 -10.49
N LEU A 528 -1.28 -11.86 -9.39
CA LEU A 528 -1.03 -11.28 -8.06
C LEU A 528 0.31 -11.76 -7.50
N ARG A 529 1.36 -11.69 -8.31
CA ARG A 529 2.71 -11.78 -7.78
C ARG A 529 2.92 -10.55 -6.94
N LEU A 530 2.94 -10.74 -5.63
CA LEU A 530 3.54 -9.75 -4.74
C LEU A 530 4.85 -9.30 -5.37
N PRO A 531 5.09 -8.00 -5.49
CA PRO A 531 6.41 -7.55 -5.88
C PRO A 531 7.37 -8.14 -4.86
N ALA A 532 8.11 -9.14 -5.29
CA ALA A 532 9.24 -9.61 -4.56
C ALA A 532 10.17 -8.43 -4.40
N GLY A 533 10.27 -7.87 -3.21
CA GLY A 533 11.28 -6.90 -2.88
C GLY A 533 12.62 -7.54 -3.22
N ARG A 534 13.27 -7.06 -4.29
CA ARG A 534 14.71 -7.19 -4.40
C ARG A 534 15.23 -6.00 -3.59
N GLU A 535 15.57 -6.27 -2.36
CA GLU A 535 16.62 -5.68 -1.54
C GLU A 535 16.56 -6.26 -0.15
#